data_c98711810d53664f81c4ddc5f678f60f
#
_entry.id   c98711810d53664f81c4ddc5f678f60f
#
_cell.length_a   1.000
_cell.length_b   1.000
_cell.length_c   1.000
_cell.angle_alpha   90.00
_cell.angle_beta   90.00
_cell.angle_gamma   90.00
#
_symmetry.space_group_name_H-M   'P 1'
#
loop_
_entity.id
_entity.type
_entity.pdbx_description
1 polymer ?
#
loop_
_entity_poly.entity_id
_entity_poly.type
_entity_poly.pdbx_seq_one_letter_code
_entity_poly.pdbx_strand_id
1 'polypeptide(L)'
;VVKVDADLVKTDALVLQKNTARVVGGLKKEDFLLYEDGIKQEITHFSQDELPLSVVLAIDRGPVCPYRIDTWSAEAHRAAREAIDRLKLVDEIAVMSFTDTTKLIQPFTRNRIQLEKALNNIPEQAKTANVAHCFNLMFADAAEHMFKASNPAGRRVIIVITSMTRLFDCRNGPSNRAATNAIYESGAVVCAIIPRVIIQRVENALQSVSTRVNRVVFANYMDLENLANETGGEVLGNKPEKLDTTFRTLIDHLRNRYNLAFVSTNKKRDGTTRKLKLDIDPAR
;
A
#
# COMPACT_ATOMS: atom_id res chain seq x y z
N VAL A 1 13.00 -14.25 36.54
CA VAL A 1 12.41 -13.57 35.36
C VAL A 1 12.87 -14.34 34.13
N VAL A 2 11.99 -15.13 33.54
CA VAL A 2 12.26 -15.81 32.27
C VAL A 2 12.09 -14.77 31.16
N LYS A 3 13.16 -14.30 30.57
CA LYS A 3 13.10 -13.54 29.31
C LYS A 3 12.87 -14.55 28.18
N VAL A 4 11.65 -14.64 27.68
CA VAL A 4 11.37 -15.35 26.42
C VAL A 4 11.66 -14.39 25.28
N ASP A 5 12.77 -14.56 24.62
CA ASP A 5 13.19 -13.81 23.44
C ASP A 5 12.71 -14.59 22.21
N ALA A 6 11.47 -14.42 21.84
CA ALA A 6 10.90 -15.09 20.67
C ALA A 6 11.00 -14.15 19.46
N ASP A 7 11.91 -14.46 18.53
CA ASP A 7 12.02 -13.79 17.23
C ASP A 7 10.87 -14.26 16.30
N LEU A 8 9.63 -14.04 16.72
CA LEU A 8 8.45 -14.41 15.95
C LEU A 8 8.25 -13.42 14.81
N VAL A 9 8.47 -13.88 13.60
CA VAL A 9 8.21 -13.11 12.37
C VAL A 9 6.81 -13.45 11.90
N LYS A 10 5.98 -12.41 11.72
CA LYS A 10 4.64 -12.53 11.13
C LYS A 10 4.68 -12.05 9.69
N THR A 11 4.03 -12.78 8.81
CA THR A 11 3.82 -12.42 7.42
C THR A 11 2.45 -12.85 6.96
N ASP A 12 1.98 -12.28 5.88
CA ASP A 12 0.75 -12.74 5.25
C ASP A 12 0.96 -13.06 3.76
N ALA A 13 0.07 -13.86 3.20
CA ALA A 13 0.14 -14.26 1.81
C ALA A 13 -1.23 -14.17 1.14
N LEU A 14 -1.26 -13.53 -0.01
CA LEU A 14 -2.38 -13.58 -0.94
C LEU A 14 -2.07 -14.63 -2.00
N VAL A 15 -2.92 -15.63 -2.13
CA VAL A 15 -2.80 -16.66 -3.17
C VAL A 15 -3.89 -16.46 -4.20
N LEU A 16 -3.47 -16.21 -5.44
CA LEU A 16 -4.37 -15.95 -6.55
C LEU A 16 -4.23 -17.01 -7.63
N GLN A 17 -5.36 -17.39 -8.21
CA GLN A 17 -5.38 -18.26 -9.38
C GLN A 17 -4.80 -17.52 -10.59
N LYS A 18 -3.76 -18.04 -11.20
CA LYS A 18 -2.96 -17.39 -12.25
C LYS A 18 -3.76 -16.78 -13.40
N ASN A 19 -4.82 -17.46 -13.84
CA ASN A 19 -5.55 -17.04 -15.05
C ASN A 19 -6.76 -16.13 -14.75
N THR A 20 -7.27 -16.11 -13.53
CA THR A 20 -8.51 -15.43 -13.16
C THR A 20 -8.30 -14.36 -12.11
N ALA A 21 -7.13 -14.29 -11.49
CA ALA A 21 -6.82 -13.48 -10.31
C ALA A 21 -7.83 -13.68 -9.15
N ARG A 22 -8.53 -14.82 -9.11
CA ARG A 22 -9.42 -15.15 -7.99
C ARG A 22 -8.62 -15.63 -6.81
N VAL A 23 -9.04 -15.24 -5.62
CA VAL A 23 -8.45 -15.71 -4.37
C VAL A 23 -8.62 -17.24 -4.27
N VAL A 24 -7.53 -17.92 -3.96
CA VAL A 24 -7.52 -19.36 -3.65
C VAL A 24 -7.65 -19.51 -2.14
N GLY A 25 -8.78 -20.07 -1.71
CA GLY A 25 -9.04 -20.42 -0.32
C GLY A 25 -8.81 -21.89 -0.03
N GLY A 26 -8.82 -22.25 1.26
CA GLY A 26 -8.79 -23.65 1.71
C GLY A 26 -7.43 -24.32 1.66
N LEU A 27 -6.34 -23.58 1.38
CA LEU A 27 -4.99 -24.10 1.53
C LEU A 27 -4.65 -24.35 3.00
N LYS A 28 -3.81 -25.34 3.25
CA LYS A 28 -3.33 -25.73 4.58
C LYS A 28 -1.88 -25.28 4.78
N LYS A 29 -1.41 -25.32 6.01
CA LYS A 29 -0.03 -24.97 6.37
C LYS A 29 1.01 -25.75 5.52
N GLU A 30 0.74 -27.02 5.28
CA GLU A 30 1.61 -27.95 4.54
C GLU A 30 1.73 -27.60 3.06
N ASP A 31 0.80 -26.81 2.52
CA ASP A 31 0.81 -26.36 1.13
C ASP A 31 1.80 -25.21 0.90
N PHE A 32 2.38 -24.64 1.97
CA PHE A 32 3.27 -23.48 1.89
C PHE A 32 4.74 -23.84 2.16
N LEU A 33 5.62 -23.27 1.36
CA LEU A 33 7.08 -23.35 1.52
C LEU A 33 7.63 -21.96 1.80
N LEU A 34 8.07 -21.71 3.04
CA LEU A 34 8.59 -20.43 3.49
C LEU A 34 10.12 -20.47 3.57
N TYR A 35 10.76 -19.44 3.03
CA TYR A 35 12.22 -19.28 3.07
C TYR A 35 12.58 -17.86 3.56
N GLU A 36 13.60 -17.76 4.39
CA GLU A 36 14.26 -16.52 4.81
C GLU A 36 15.70 -16.55 4.30
N ASP A 37 16.08 -15.59 3.46
CA ASP A 37 17.40 -15.52 2.81
C ASP A 37 17.82 -16.85 2.13
N GLY A 38 16.85 -17.57 1.56
CA GLY A 38 17.05 -18.85 0.90
C GLY A 38 17.04 -20.07 1.84
N ILE A 39 16.98 -19.88 3.16
CA ILE A 39 16.91 -20.96 4.15
C ILE A 39 15.45 -21.25 4.48
N LYS A 40 15.05 -22.53 4.31
CA LYS A 40 13.68 -22.97 4.63
C LYS A 40 13.39 -22.75 6.12
N GLN A 41 12.21 -22.17 6.40
CA GLN A 41 11.72 -21.91 7.75
C GLN A 41 10.51 -22.79 8.06
N GLU A 42 10.34 -23.15 9.33
CA GLU A 42 9.16 -23.85 9.80
C GLU A 42 8.06 -22.86 10.15
N ILE A 43 6.88 -23.01 9.52
CA ILE A 43 5.70 -22.24 9.84
C ILE A 43 5.14 -22.72 11.17
N THR A 44 5.19 -21.88 12.20
CA THR A 44 4.72 -22.20 13.55
C THR A 44 3.27 -21.84 13.79
N HIS A 45 2.77 -20.80 13.09
CA HIS A 45 1.38 -20.37 13.14
C HIS A 45 0.83 -20.23 11.72
N PHE A 46 -0.43 -20.63 11.58
CA PHE A 46 -1.15 -20.57 10.31
C PHE A 46 -2.63 -20.35 10.57
N SER A 47 -3.23 -19.33 9.95
CA SER A 47 -4.67 -19.13 9.94
C SER A 47 -5.12 -18.41 8.67
N GLN A 48 -6.39 -18.52 8.35
CA GLN A 48 -7.07 -17.74 7.31
C GLN A 48 -8.14 -16.84 7.92
N ASP A 49 -7.95 -16.41 9.17
CA ASP A 49 -8.89 -15.54 9.84
C ASP A 49 -8.90 -14.15 9.21
N GLU A 50 -10.08 -13.61 9.05
CA GLU A 50 -10.23 -12.22 8.64
C GLU A 50 -9.79 -11.29 9.77
N LEU A 51 -8.66 -10.62 9.59
CA LEU A 51 -8.19 -9.62 10.52
C LEU A 51 -8.88 -8.28 10.29
N PRO A 52 -9.15 -7.49 11.35
CA PRO A 52 -9.54 -6.10 11.20
C PRO A 52 -8.49 -5.33 10.38
N LEU A 53 -8.92 -4.34 9.63
CA LEU A 53 -8.01 -3.48 8.88
C LEU A 53 -7.81 -2.15 9.62
N SER A 54 -6.55 -1.70 9.68
CA SER A 54 -6.19 -0.33 10.03
C SER A 54 -5.66 0.34 8.76
N VAL A 55 -6.45 1.24 8.18
CA VAL A 55 -6.20 1.81 6.87
C VAL A 55 -5.79 3.27 6.98
N VAL A 56 -4.64 3.64 6.45
CA VAL A 56 -4.33 5.02 6.08
C VAL A 56 -4.70 5.22 4.62
N LEU A 57 -5.72 6.02 4.36
CA LEU A 57 -6.16 6.40 3.02
C LEU A 57 -5.48 7.71 2.63
N ALA A 58 -4.49 7.65 1.74
CA ALA A 58 -3.72 8.78 1.27
C ALA A 58 -4.21 9.22 -0.12
N ILE A 59 -4.65 10.46 -0.24
CA ILE A 59 -5.25 11.01 -1.46
C ILE A 59 -4.32 12.05 -2.06
N ASP A 60 -3.84 11.77 -3.25
CA ASP A 60 -3.00 12.64 -4.04
C ASP A 60 -3.79 13.86 -4.54
N ARG A 61 -3.29 15.06 -4.22
CA ARG A 61 -3.86 16.34 -4.62
C ARG A 61 -2.92 17.13 -5.55
N GLY A 62 -1.84 16.49 -5.98
CA GLY A 62 -0.91 17.09 -6.93
C GLY A 62 -1.54 17.29 -8.31
N PRO A 63 -0.94 18.15 -9.15
CA PRO A 63 -1.49 18.46 -10.46
C PRO A 63 -1.46 17.23 -11.37
N VAL A 64 -2.61 16.94 -11.96
CA VAL A 64 -2.71 15.93 -13.03
C VAL A 64 -2.40 16.59 -14.35
N CYS A 65 -1.81 15.87 -15.30
CA CYS A 65 -1.49 16.35 -16.64
C CYS A 65 -2.65 17.18 -17.24
N PRO A 66 -2.38 18.32 -17.92
CA PRO A 66 -3.27 19.49 -18.07
C PRO A 66 -4.64 19.25 -18.73
N TYR A 67 -4.91 18.06 -19.20
CA TYR A 67 -6.14 17.80 -19.97
C TYR A 67 -7.34 17.26 -19.16
N ARG A 68 -7.23 17.03 -17.80
CA ARG A 68 -8.32 16.44 -17.00
C ARG A 68 -8.31 16.80 -15.50
N ILE A 69 -7.98 18.02 -15.15
CA ILE A 69 -7.94 18.48 -13.75
C ILE A 69 -9.31 18.33 -13.06
N ASP A 70 -10.41 18.62 -13.76
CA ASP A 70 -11.73 18.70 -13.15
C ASP A 70 -12.34 17.32 -12.82
N THR A 71 -11.98 16.27 -13.55
CA THR A 71 -12.53 14.93 -13.35
C THR A 71 -11.77 14.14 -12.28
N TRP A 72 -10.46 14.33 -12.14
CA TRP A 72 -9.64 13.59 -11.18
C TRP A 72 -10.08 13.77 -9.73
N SER A 73 -10.38 15.01 -9.33
CA SER A 73 -10.80 15.30 -7.97
C SER A 73 -12.08 14.56 -7.60
N ALA A 74 -13.08 14.60 -8.49
CA ALA A 74 -14.35 13.89 -8.29
C ALA A 74 -14.16 12.37 -8.28
N GLU A 75 -13.29 11.85 -9.14
CA GLU A 75 -12.97 10.43 -9.21
C GLU A 75 -12.23 9.93 -7.95
N ALA A 76 -11.25 10.70 -7.47
CA ALA A 76 -10.52 10.38 -6.25
C ALA A 76 -11.45 10.42 -5.01
N HIS A 77 -12.35 11.39 -4.93
CA HIS A 77 -13.36 11.46 -3.86
C HIS A 77 -14.33 10.28 -3.92
N ARG A 78 -14.82 9.95 -5.10
CA ARG A 78 -15.71 8.79 -5.27
C ARG A 78 -14.97 7.51 -4.88
N ALA A 79 -13.74 7.34 -5.33
CA ALA A 79 -12.90 6.21 -4.99
C ALA A 79 -12.67 6.09 -3.48
N ALA A 80 -12.38 7.20 -2.81
CA ALA A 80 -12.21 7.24 -1.37
C ALA A 80 -13.49 6.86 -0.60
N ARG A 81 -14.65 7.34 -1.07
CA ARG A 81 -15.96 6.98 -0.51
C ARG A 81 -16.25 5.49 -0.66
N GLU A 82 -16.06 4.96 -1.86
CA GLU A 82 -16.22 3.52 -2.13
C GLU A 82 -15.29 2.67 -1.24
N ALA A 83 -14.05 3.12 -0.99
CA ALA A 83 -13.15 2.45 -0.06
C ALA A 83 -13.75 2.38 1.34
N ILE A 84 -14.25 3.50 1.86
CA ILE A 84 -14.84 3.59 3.20
C ILE A 84 -16.08 2.72 3.32
N ASP A 85 -16.94 2.71 2.31
CA ASP A 85 -18.19 1.96 2.30
C ASP A 85 -17.97 0.43 2.29
N ARG A 86 -16.84 -0.02 1.78
CA ARG A 86 -16.47 -1.45 1.74
C ARG A 86 -15.84 -1.97 3.02
N LEU A 87 -15.40 -1.09 3.90
CA LEU A 87 -14.77 -1.48 5.15
C LEU A 87 -15.82 -1.86 6.21
N LYS A 88 -15.50 -2.86 7.05
CA LYS A 88 -16.36 -3.32 8.14
C LYS A 88 -16.34 -2.31 9.29
N LEU A 89 -17.32 -2.39 10.19
CA LEU A 89 -17.39 -1.51 11.37
C LEU A 89 -16.22 -1.71 12.34
N VAL A 90 -15.57 -2.86 12.31
CA VAL A 90 -14.37 -3.15 13.10
C VAL A 90 -13.10 -2.52 12.55
N ASP A 91 -13.13 -2.08 11.30
CA ASP A 91 -12.00 -1.44 10.64
C ASP A 91 -11.91 0.03 11.05
N GLU A 92 -10.70 0.50 11.18
CA GLU A 92 -10.41 1.91 11.44
C GLU A 92 -9.69 2.55 10.27
N ILE A 93 -9.99 3.82 10.02
CA ILE A 93 -9.46 4.55 8.88
C ILE A 93 -8.93 5.89 9.35
N ALA A 94 -7.72 6.23 8.92
CA ALA A 94 -7.21 7.59 8.90
C ALA A 94 -7.23 8.12 7.47
N VAL A 95 -7.59 9.37 7.28
CA VAL A 95 -7.61 10.03 5.97
C VAL A 95 -6.56 11.12 5.94
N MET A 96 -5.70 11.07 4.95
CA MET A 96 -4.72 12.12 4.68
C MET A 96 -4.73 12.52 3.21
N SER A 97 -4.29 13.73 2.94
CA SER A 97 -4.03 14.22 1.59
C SER A 97 -2.59 14.67 1.46
N PHE A 98 -2.08 14.64 0.25
CA PHE A 98 -0.71 15.07 -0.02
C PHE A 98 -0.55 15.75 -1.38
N THR A 99 0.46 16.61 -1.43
CA THR A 99 1.05 17.23 -2.59
C THR A 99 2.57 17.31 -2.34
N ASP A 100 3.16 18.49 -2.34
CA ASP A 100 4.49 18.85 -1.79
C ASP A 100 4.52 18.91 -0.26
N THR A 101 3.37 18.85 0.36
CA THR A 101 3.12 18.73 1.80
C THR A 101 2.09 17.65 2.08
N THR A 102 2.03 17.22 3.32
CA THR A 102 1.03 16.26 3.79
C THR A 102 0.05 16.93 4.76
N LYS A 103 -1.17 16.45 4.80
CA LYS A 103 -2.19 16.88 5.75
C LYS A 103 -2.99 15.69 6.24
N LEU A 104 -2.93 15.42 7.54
CA LEU A 104 -3.87 14.52 8.19
C LEU A 104 -5.22 15.22 8.31
N ILE A 105 -6.21 14.70 7.59
CA ILE A 105 -7.59 15.24 7.56
C ILE A 105 -8.40 14.63 8.72
N GLN A 106 -8.26 13.33 8.92
CA GLN A 106 -8.93 12.57 9.95
C GLN A 106 -7.97 11.54 10.55
N PRO A 107 -7.69 11.59 11.86
CA PRO A 107 -7.02 10.50 12.56
C PRO A 107 -7.84 9.20 12.51
N PHE A 108 -7.23 8.06 12.88
CA PHE A 108 -7.92 6.78 12.92
C PHE A 108 -9.26 6.87 13.64
N THR A 109 -10.31 6.46 12.95
CA THR A 109 -11.68 6.40 13.48
C THR A 109 -12.45 5.25 12.84
N ARG A 110 -13.43 4.71 13.58
CA ARG A 110 -14.46 3.79 13.08
C ARG A 110 -15.78 4.52 12.80
N ASN A 111 -15.85 5.79 13.15
CA ASN A 111 -17.05 6.59 12.99
C ASN A 111 -17.25 7.05 11.53
N ARG A 112 -18.22 6.45 10.84
CA ARG A 112 -18.50 6.72 9.43
C ARG A 112 -18.90 8.17 9.16
N ILE A 113 -19.60 8.81 10.11
CA ILE A 113 -19.98 10.24 9.97
C ILE A 113 -18.73 11.14 9.98
N GLN A 114 -17.74 10.83 10.83
CA GLN A 114 -16.48 11.57 10.82
C GLN A 114 -15.71 11.36 9.51
N LEU A 115 -15.70 10.14 8.97
CA LEU A 115 -15.06 9.84 7.69
C LEU A 115 -15.73 10.54 6.52
N GLU A 116 -17.06 10.57 6.47
CA GLU A 116 -17.83 11.34 5.49
C GLU A 116 -17.48 12.83 5.53
N LYS A 117 -17.45 13.43 6.72
CA LYS A 117 -17.03 14.82 6.91
C LYS A 117 -15.58 15.03 6.46
N ALA A 118 -14.69 14.10 6.75
CA ALA A 118 -13.30 14.17 6.34
C ALA A 118 -13.16 14.19 4.82
N LEU A 119 -13.89 13.33 4.11
CA LEU A 119 -13.87 13.32 2.64
C LEU A 119 -14.33 14.65 2.05
N ASN A 120 -15.38 15.25 2.63
CA ASN A 120 -15.88 16.56 2.17
C ASN A 120 -14.90 17.71 2.49
N ASN A 121 -13.97 17.51 3.42
CA ASN A 121 -12.94 18.50 3.80
C ASN A 121 -11.58 18.26 3.12
N ILE A 122 -11.50 17.33 2.17
CA ILE A 122 -10.28 17.13 1.38
C ILE A 122 -10.05 18.42 0.56
N PRO A 123 -8.84 19.01 0.63
CA PRO A 123 -8.54 20.23 -0.15
C PRO A 123 -8.75 20.01 -1.65
N GLU A 124 -9.10 21.07 -2.36
CA GLU A 124 -9.13 21.03 -3.82
C GLU A 124 -7.77 20.66 -4.41
N GLN A 125 -7.81 20.12 -5.63
CA GLN A 125 -6.59 19.77 -6.35
C GLN A 125 -5.73 21.01 -6.63
N ALA A 126 -4.40 20.84 -6.54
CA ALA A 126 -3.48 21.91 -6.89
C ALA A 126 -3.61 22.25 -8.38
N LYS A 127 -3.81 23.53 -8.67
CA LYS A 127 -4.03 24.05 -10.05
C LYS A 127 -2.72 24.42 -10.75
N THR A 128 -1.61 24.43 -10.01
CA THR A 128 -0.30 24.89 -10.54
C THR A 128 0.61 23.69 -10.83
N ALA A 129 1.23 23.71 -12.01
CA ALA A 129 2.17 22.64 -12.42
C ALA A 129 3.45 22.56 -11.57
N ASN A 130 3.68 23.54 -10.68
CA ASN A 130 4.90 23.62 -9.86
C ASN A 130 4.78 22.89 -8.51
N VAL A 131 3.64 22.28 -8.23
CA VAL A 131 3.42 21.51 -6.99
C VAL A 131 3.86 20.06 -7.23
N ALA A 132 4.76 19.55 -6.41
CA ALA A 132 5.26 18.19 -6.54
C ALA A 132 4.31 17.19 -5.87
N HIS A 133 4.42 15.93 -6.30
CA HIS A 133 3.79 14.80 -5.62
C HIS A 133 4.83 14.14 -4.72
N CYS A 134 4.83 14.43 -3.44
CA CYS A 134 5.88 14.00 -2.51
C CYS A 134 5.56 12.65 -1.87
N PHE A 135 5.85 11.56 -2.56
CA PHE A 135 5.61 10.22 -2.02
C PHE A 135 6.52 9.88 -0.83
N ASN A 136 7.78 10.24 -0.87
CA ASN A 136 8.69 10.01 0.24
C ASN A 136 8.19 10.64 1.54
N LEU A 137 7.70 11.89 1.49
CA LEU A 137 7.10 12.57 2.63
C LEU A 137 5.78 11.89 3.04
N MET A 138 4.89 11.64 2.08
CA MET A 138 3.60 11.01 2.35
C MET A 138 3.76 9.64 3.00
N PHE A 139 4.66 8.80 2.50
CA PHE A 139 4.86 7.47 3.06
C PHE A 139 5.49 7.49 4.46
N ALA A 140 6.41 8.41 4.72
CA ALA A 140 6.97 8.57 6.06
C ALA A 140 5.89 8.99 7.07
N ASP A 141 5.06 9.97 6.72
CA ASP A 141 3.97 10.43 7.58
C ASP A 141 2.87 9.37 7.74
N ALA A 142 2.52 8.66 6.65
CA ALA A 142 1.56 7.55 6.73
C ALA A 142 2.06 6.44 7.65
N ALA A 143 3.34 6.08 7.58
CA ALA A 143 3.96 5.11 8.47
C ALA A 143 3.94 5.59 9.94
N GLU A 144 4.24 6.86 10.20
CA GLU A 144 4.14 7.43 11.55
C GLU A 144 2.69 7.35 12.07
N HIS A 145 1.71 7.70 11.26
CA HIS A 145 0.30 7.57 11.66
C HIS A 145 -0.10 6.12 11.91
N MET A 146 0.46 5.15 11.19
CA MET A 146 0.17 3.73 11.37
C MET A 146 0.51 3.21 12.77
N PHE A 147 1.50 3.79 13.46
CA PHE A 147 1.79 3.44 14.86
C PHE A 147 0.67 3.86 15.84
N LYS A 148 -0.24 4.73 15.42
CA LYS A 148 -1.40 5.18 16.21
C LYS A 148 -2.64 4.32 15.98
N ALA A 149 -2.54 3.28 15.14
CA ALA A 149 -3.61 2.31 14.91
C ALA A 149 -3.96 1.55 16.18
N SER A 150 -5.26 1.42 16.46
CA SER A 150 -5.75 0.84 17.73
C SER A 150 -5.97 -0.67 17.68
N ASN A 151 -5.94 -1.28 16.48
CA ASN A 151 -6.11 -2.73 16.31
C ASN A 151 -4.76 -3.46 16.45
N PRO A 152 -4.40 -4.03 17.59
CA PRO A 152 -3.06 -4.58 17.82
C PRO A 152 -2.76 -5.83 16.95
N ALA A 153 -3.81 -6.58 16.60
CA ALA A 153 -3.73 -7.74 15.72
C ALA A 153 -4.23 -7.43 14.29
N GLY A 154 -4.58 -6.17 14.03
CA GLY A 154 -5.12 -5.75 12.73
C GLY A 154 -4.06 -5.72 11.64
N ARG A 155 -4.50 -5.96 10.40
CA ARG A 155 -3.66 -5.74 9.23
C ARG A 155 -3.52 -4.25 8.96
N ARG A 156 -2.30 -3.78 8.90
CA ARG A 156 -1.95 -2.39 8.63
C ARG A 156 -1.84 -2.18 7.13
N VAL A 157 -2.54 -1.19 6.60
CA VAL A 157 -2.62 -0.95 5.16
C VAL A 157 -2.52 0.54 4.85
N ILE A 158 -1.66 0.90 3.91
CA ILE A 158 -1.63 2.24 3.31
C ILE A 158 -2.23 2.11 1.92
N ILE A 159 -3.37 2.76 1.67
CA ILE A 159 -4.00 2.81 0.34
C ILE A 159 -3.76 4.19 -0.24
N VAL A 160 -3.06 4.24 -1.37
CA VAL A 160 -2.77 5.49 -2.07
C VAL A 160 -3.69 5.61 -3.28
N ILE A 161 -4.44 6.71 -3.34
CA ILE A 161 -5.20 7.09 -4.53
C ILE A 161 -4.40 8.16 -5.26
N THR A 162 -3.83 7.82 -6.41
CA THR A 162 -2.94 8.69 -7.16
C THR A 162 -3.10 8.50 -8.66
N SER A 163 -2.67 9.48 -9.40
CA SER A 163 -2.60 9.43 -10.88
C SER A 163 -1.24 8.94 -11.41
N MET A 164 -0.28 8.65 -10.53
CA MET A 164 1.11 8.39 -10.92
C MET A 164 1.66 7.13 -10.25
N THR A 165 2.49 6.38 -10.98
CA THR A 165 3.16 5.16 -10.48
C THR A 165 4.59 5.45 -10.03
N ARG A 166 5.20 6.51 -10.55
CA ARG A 166 6.61 6.86 -10.31
C ARG A 166 6.72 8.33 -9.97
N LEU A 167 7.35 8.64 -8.86
CA LEU A 167 7.46 10.00 -8.40
C LEU A 167 8.85 10.33 -7.89
N PHE A 168 9.20 11.59 -8.13
CA PHE A 168 10.49 12.13 -7.74
C PHE A 168 10.59 12.31 -6.24
N ASP A 169 11.82 12.24 -5.76
CA ASP A 169 12.18 12.56 -4.38
C ASP A 169 11.93 14.05 -4.12
N CYS A 170 11.11 14.33 -3.12
CA CYS A 170 10.89 15.70 -2.70
C CYS A 170 11.97 16.12 -1.72
N ARG A 171 12.61 17.24 -2.03
CA ARG A 171 13.70 17.80 -1.20
C ARG A 171 13.27 18.12 0.24
N ASN A 172 11.98 18.33 0.45
CA ASN A 172 11.42 18.68 1.77
C ASN A 172 11.08 17.48 2.64
N GLY A 173 11.24 16.25 2.10
CA GLY A 173 10.95 15.00 2.81
C GLY A 173 12.20 14.22 3.17
N PRO A 174 12.05 13.07 3.85
CA PRO A 174 13.13 12.14 4.07
C PRO A 174 13.58 11.53 2.73
N SER A 175 14.76 10.89 2.71
CA SER A 175 15.16 10.14 1.51
C SER A 175 14.18 8.99 1.23
N ASN A 176 14.09 8.56 -0.03
CA ASN A 176 13.25 7.41 -0.40
C ASN A 176 13.57 6.18 0.45
N ARG A 177 14.84 5.93 0.73
CA ARG A 177 15.27 4.83 1.61
C ARG A 177 14.71 4.98 3.04
N ALA A 178 14.75 6.18 3.61
CA ALA A 178 14.22 6.42 4.94
C ALA A 178 12.70 6.24 4.98
N ALA A 179 11.97 6.72 3.97
CA ALA A 179 10.54 6.53 3.84
C ALA A 179 10.18 5.03 3.69
N THR A 180 10.91 4.30 2.84
CA THR A 180 10.70 2.85 2.66
C THR A 180 10.95 2.09 3.97
N ASN A 181 12.03 2.41 4.70
CA ASN A 181 12.30 1.80 6.00
C ASN A 181 11.19 2.09 7.01
N ALA A 182 10.66 3.31 7.06
CA ALA A 182 9.54 3.65 7.93
C ALA A 182 8.29 2.80 7.63
N ILE A 183 8.01 2.54 6.36
CA ILE A 183 6.92 1.63 5.96
C ILE A 183 7.18 0.22 6.49
N TYR A 184 8.37 -0.34 6.29
CA TYR A 184 8.72 -1.68 6.79
C TYR A 184 8.60 -1.78 8.30
N GLU A 185 9.11 -0.79 9.04
CA GLU A 185 9.02 -0.72 10.50
C GLU A 185 7.57 -0.60 10.98
N SER A 186 6.72 0.09 10.23
CA SER A 186 5.29 0.18 10.55
C SER A 186 4.54 -1.13 10.34
N GLY A 187 5.11 -2.07 9.55
CA GLY A 187 4.47 -3.32 9.16
C GLY A 187 3.28 -3.13 8.22
N ALA A 188 3.20 -2.01 7.53
CA ALA A 188 2.09 -1.71 6.64
C ALA A 188 2.30 -2.31 5.24
N VAL A 189 1.22 -2.87 4.71
CA VAL A 189 1.09 -3.26 3.30
C VAL A 189 0.72 -2.03 2.49
N VAL A 190 1.47 -1.74 1.42
CA VAL A 190 1.18 -0.61 0.53
C VAL A 190 0.36 -1.07 -0.65
N CYS A 191 -0.79 -0.45 -0.85
CA CYS A 191 -1.63 -0.66 -2.02
C CYS A 191 -1.89 0.67 -2.71
N ALA A 192 -2.13 0.63 -4.02
CA ALA A 192 -2.49 1.83 -4.75
C ALA A 192 -3.65 1.59 -5.71
N ILE A 193 -4.42 2.64 -5.93
CA ILE A 193 -5.47 2.69 -6.94
C ILE A 193 -5.17 3.82 -7.92
N ILE A 194 -5.03 3.44 -9.19
CA ILE A 194 -4.63 4.34 -10.26
C ILE A 194 -5.65 4.25 -11.40
N PRO A 195 -6.39 5.33 -11.70
CA PRO A 195 -7.29 5.34 -12.85
C PRO A 195 -6.53 5.21 -14.18
N ARG A 196 -6.81 4.16 -14.93
CA ARG A 196 -6.07 3.79 -16.16
C ARG A 196 -6.12 4.81 -17.30
N VAL A 197 -7.04 5.74 -17.30
CA VAL A 197 -7.11 6.78 -18.35
C VAL A 197 -5.84 7.63 -18.41
N ILE A 198 -5.09 7.66 -17.33
CA ILE A 198 -3.87 8.46 -17.19
C ILE A 198 -2.62 7.64 -17.52
N ILE A 199 -2.55 6.37 -17.09
CA ILE A 199 -1.36 5.50 -17.24
C ILE A 199 -0.94 5.40 -18.70
N GLN A 200 -1.84 5.07 -19.62
CA GLN A 200 -1.53 4.80 -21.03
C GLN A 200 -1.00 6.03 -21.77
N ARG A 201 -1.40 7.24 -21.39
CA ARG A 201 -0.93 8.48 -22.01
C ARG A 201 0.40 8.96 -21.44
N VAL A 202 0.64 8.75 -20.15
CA VAL A 202 1.91 9.10 -19.50
C VAL A 202 3.01 8.14 -19.95
N GLU A 203 2.73 6.85 -20.04
CA GLU A 203 3.69 5.87 -20.58
C GLU A 203 4.05 6.16 -22.04
N ASN A 204 3.07 6.50 -22.88
CA ASN A 204 3.32 6.88 -24.29
C ASN A 204 4.09 8.19 -24.40
N ALA A 205 3.86 9.17 -23.52
CA ALA A 205 4.60 10.42 -23.49
C ALA A 205 6.03 10.24 -22.97
N LEU A 206 6.25 9.38 -21.99
CA LEU A 206 7.57 9.05 -21.44
C LEU A 206 8.40 8.18 -22.40
N GLN A 207 7.79 7.29 -23.17
CA GLN A 207 8.47 6.51 -24.21
C GLN A 207 8.97 7.39 -25.37
N SER A 208 8.36 8.54 -25.59
CA SER A 208 8.79 9.51 -26.63
C SER A 208 9.99 10.36 -26.21
N VAL A 209 10.32 10.40 -24.90
CA VAL A 209 11.50 11.10 -24.38
C VAL A 209 12.69 10.15 -24.36
N SER A 210 13.72 10.49 -25.13
CA SER A 210 14.94 9.70 -25.36
C SER A 210 15.46 8.97 -24.12
N THR A 211 15.73 7.67 -24.25
CA THR A 211 16.24 6.75 -23.22
C THR A 211 17.50 7.21 -22.47
N ARG A 212 18.25 8.17 -22.99
CA ARG A 212 19.43 8.75 -22.33
C ARG A 212 19.09 9.77 -21.26
N VAL A 213 18.03 10.58 -21.45
CA VAL A 213 17.55 11.54 -20.44
C VAL A 213 16.91 10.79 -19.27
N ASN A 214 16.20 9.70 -19.55
CA ASN A 214 15.57 8.86 -18.52
C ASN A 214 16.54 8.32 -17.46
N ARG A 215 17.76 7.93 -17.85
CA ARG A 215 18.71 7.30 -16.91
C ARG A 215 19.28 8.26 -15.85
N VAL A 216 19.40 9.53 -16.17
CA VAL A 216 19.98 10.55 -15.26
C VAL A 216 18.90 11.22 -14.42
N VAL A 217 17.71 11.41 -14.99
CA VAL A 217 16.59 12.11 -14.33
C VAL A 217 15.83 11.20 -13.37
N PHE A 218 15.79 9.89 -13.62
CA PHE A 218 15.01 8.92 -12.84
C PHE A 218 15.84 8.11 -11.81
N ALA A 219 17.06 8.52 -11.50
CA ALA A 219 17.91 7.81 -10.53
C ALA A 219 17.39 7.84 -9.08
N ASN A 220 16.50 8.79 -8.74
CA ASN A 220 15.95 9.00 -7.41
C ASN A 220 14.42 9.13 -7.43
N TYR A 221 13.71 8.11 -7.87
CA TYR A 221 12.25 8.07 -7.76
C TYR A 221 11.78 6.88 -6.91
N MET A 222 10.64 7.05 -6.29
CA MET A 222 9.93 5.97 -5.60
C MET A 222 9.02 5.28 -6.60
N ASP A 223 9.21 3.98 -6.77
CA ASP A 223 8.38 3.14 -7.63
C ASP A 223 7.29 2.47 -6.79
N LEU A 224 6.05 2.86 -7.04
CA LEU A 224 4.90 2.41 -6.27
C LEU A 224 4.60 0.92 -6.48
N GLU A 225 4.85 0.39 -7.68
CA GLU A 225 4.67 -1.04 -7.96
C GLU A 225 5.69 -1.89 -7.22
N ASN A 226 6.96 -1.46 -7.23
CA ASN A 226 8.00 -2.15 -6.46
C ASN A 226 7.70 -2.12 -4.96
N LEU A 227 7.34 -0.96 -4.42
CA LEU A 227 7.03 -0.81 -3.00
C LEU A 227 5.80 -1.65 -2.59
N ALA A 228 4.76 -1.68 -3.41
CA ALA A 228 3.60 -2.54 -3.18
C ALA A 228 4.02 -4.01 -3.16
N ASN A 229 4.78 -4.47 -4.15
CA ASN A 229 5.26 -5.86 -4.22
C ASN A 229 6.16 -6.22 -3.01
N GLU A 230 7.04 -5.33 -2.59
CA GLU A 230 7.95 -5.56 -1.45
C GLU A 230 7.22 -5.63 -0.11
N THR A 231 6.10 -4.93 0.03
CA THR A 231 5.25 -4.95 1.22
C THR A 231 4.12 -5.99 1.14
N GLY A 232 4.03 -6.73 0.04
CA GLY A 232 2.98 -7.72 -0.19
C GLY A 232 1.64 -7.11 -0.59
N GLY A 233 1.61 -5.87 -1.02
CA GLY A 233 0.42 -5.19 -1.53
C GLY A 233 0.28 -5.30 -3.05
N GLU A 234 -0.51 -4.42 -3.62
CA GLU A 234 -0.81 -4.42 -5.04
C GLU A 234 -1.16 -3.04 -5.58
N VAL A 235 -0.88 -2.82 -6.85
CA VAL A 235 -1.29 -1.63 -7.59
C VAL A 235 -2.40 -2.01 -8.55
N LEU A 236 -3.60 -1.51 -8.28
CA LEU A 236 -4.77 -1.77 -9.11
C LEU A 236 -5.09 -0.55 -9.97
N GLY A 237 -5.26 -0.79 -11.26
CA GLY A 237 -5.66 0.25 -12.19
C GLY A 237 -6.92 -0.13 -12.95
N ASN A 238 -7.87 0.80 -13.05
CA ASN A 238 -9.08 0.59 -13.83
C ASN A 238 -9.62 1.92 -14.38
N LYS A 239 -10.58 1.81 -15.30
CA LYS A 239 -11.34 2.99 -15.74
C LYS A 239 -12.10 3.59 -14.56
N PRO A 240 -12.31 4.92 -14.53
CA PRO A 240 -13.04 5.59 -13.45
C PRO A 240 -14.40 4.99 -13.13
N GLU A 241 -15.12 4.50 -14.15
CA GLU A 241 -16.45 3.92 -14.01
C GLU A 241 -16.44 2.55 -13.27
N LYS A 242 -15.25 1.95 -13.09
CA LYS A 242 -15.06 0.64 -12.45
C LYS A 242 -14.28 0.72 -11.13
N LEU A 243 -14.14 1.90 -10.56
CA LEU A 243 -13.39 2.07 -9.31
C LEU A 243 -14.02 1.32 -8.13
N ASP A 244 -15.35 1.24 -8.09
CA ASP A 244 -16.09 0.45 -7.11
C ASP A 244 -15.69 -1.04 -7.15
N THR A 245 -15.59 -1.60 -8.35
CA THR A 245 -15.15 -2.99 -8.54
C THR A 245 -13.67 -3.15 -8.12
N THR A 246 -12.83 -2.16 -8.45
CA THR A 246 -11.41 -2.17 -8.09
C THR A 246 -11.21 -2.15 -6.58
N PHE A 247 -11.94 -1.29 -5.86
CA PHE A 247 -11.91 -1.27 -4.40
C PHE A 247 -12.42 -2.55 -3.77
N ARG A 248 -13.51 -3.10 -4.30
CA ARG A 248 -14.03 -4.40 -3.86
C ARG A 248 -12.95 -5.46 -3.95
N THR A 249 -12.31 -5.57 -5.13
CA THR A 249 -11.22 -6.52 -5.35
C THR A 249 -10.09 -6.32 -4.35
N LEU A 250 -9.65 -5.07 -4.14
CA LEU A 250 -8.59 -4.76 -3.19
C LEU A 250 -8.96 -5.19 -1.76
N ILE A 251 -10.15 -4.84 -1.29
CA ILE A 251 -10.58 -5.21 0.07
C ILE A 251 -10.75 -6.73 0.20
N ASP A 252 -11.27 -7.40 -0.82
CA ASP A 252 -11.37 -8.87 -0.84
C ASP A 252 -9.99 -9.51 -0.78
N HIS A 253 -9.02 -9.00 -1.53
CA HIS A 253 -7.62 -9.47 -1.48
C HIS A 253 -6.95 -9.20 -0.12
N LEU A 254 -7.22 -8.04 0.50
CA LEU A 254 -6.69 -7.74 1.82
C LEU A 254 -7.28 -8.62 2.93
N ARG A 255 -8.53 -9.06 2.80
CA ARG A 255 -9.20 -9.88 3.80
C ARG A 255 -8.86 -11.36 3.67
N ASN A 256 -8.79 -11.86 2.45
CA ASN A 256 -8.64 -13.29 2.17
C ASN A 256 -7.17 -13.71 2.07
N ARG A 257 -6.35 -13.27 3.03
CA ARG A 257 -4.95 -13.64 3.12
C ARG A 257 -4.74 -14.72 4.15
N TYR A 258 -3.77 -15.57 3.90
CA TYR A 258 -3.24 -16.50 4.89
C TYR A 258 -2.30 -15.75 5.83
N ASN A 259 -2.50 -15.91 7.12
CA ASN A 259 -1.63 -15.34 8.16
C ASN A 259 -0.64 -16.42 8.58
N LEU A 260 0.64 -16.14 8.45
CA LEU A 260 1.71 -17.08 8.79
C LEU A 260 2.63 -16.45 9.83
N ALA A 261 3.18 -17.29 10.71
CA ALA A 261 4.29 -16.87 11.51
C ALA A 261 5.32 -18.00 11.65
N PHE A 262 6.57 -17.60 11.84
CA PHE A 262 7.69 -18.51 12.05
C PHE A 262 8.67 -17.92 13.04
N VAL A 263 9.49 -18.76 13.66
CA VAL A 263 10.62 -18.31 14.49
C VAL A 263 11.86 -18.38 13.63
N SER A 264 12.44 -17.20 13.35
CA SER A 264 13.63 -17.12 12.50
C SER A 264 14.79 -17.98 13.03
N THR A 265 15.37 -18.81 12.17
CA THR A 265 16.59 -19.56 12.46
C THR A 265 17.84 -18.68 12.48
N ASN A 266 17.77 -17.50 11.82
CA ASN A 266 18.84 -16.51 11.83
C ASN A 266 18.75 -15.63 13.08
N LYS A 267 19.67 -15.84 14.03
CA LYS A 267 19.70 -15.10 15.31
C LYS A 267 20.51 -13.79 15.28
N LYS A 268 21.03 -13.39 14.11
CA LYS A 268 21.76 -12.13 13.99
C LYS A 268 20.80 -10.94 14.14
N ARG A 269 21.15 -9.99 14.98
CA ARG A 269 20.43 -8.73 15.22
C ARG A 269 21.27 -7.55 14.73
N ASP A 270 21.58 -7.55 13.44
CA ASP A 270 22.46 -6.57 12.79
C ASP A 270 21.70 -5.41 12.13
N GLY A 271 20.35 -5.38 12.26
CA GLY A 271 19.50 -4.35 11.65
C GLY A 271 19.38 -4.47 10.13
N THR A 272 19.87 -5.58 9.53
CA THR A 272 19.74 -5.79 8.08
C THR A 272 18.37 -6.29 7.71
N THR A 273 17.89 -5.88 6.54
CA THR A 273 16.64 -6.39 5.93
C THR A 273 16.86 -7.82 5.45
N ARG A 274 15.90 -8.70 5.71
CA ARG A 274 15.92 -10.09 5.29
C ARG A 274 14.87 -10.34 4.21
N LYS A 275 15.22 -11.16 3.23
CA LYS A 275 14.33 -11.49 2.13
C LYS A 275 13.48 -12.70 2.49
N LEU A 276 12.17 -12.52 2.53
CA LEU A 276 11.22 -13.62 2.63
C LEU A 276 10.80 -14.07 1.23
N LYS A 277 10.69 -15.39 1.04
CA LYS A 277 10.11 -16.00 -0.13
C LYS A 277 9.09 -17.04 0.32
N LEU A 278 7.89 -16.94 -0.23
CA LEU A 278 6.82 -17.90 0.02
C LEU A 278 6.40 -18.52 -1.32
N ASP A 279 6.40 -19.82 -1.38
CA ASP A 279 5.95 -20.61 -2.53
C ASP A 279 4.80 -21.54 -2.09
N ILE A 280 4.00 -21.97 -3.05
CA ILE A 280 3.08 -23.10 -2.88
C ILE A 280 3.79 -24.36 -3.32
N ASP A 281 3.62 -25.44 -2.56
CA ASP A 281 4.21 -26.74 -2.92
C ASP A 281 3.67 -27.19 -4.29
N PRO A 282 4.55 -27.42 -5.29
CA PRO A 282 4.14 -27.78 -6.64
C PRO A 282 3.44 -29.15 -6.72
N ALA A 283 3.43 -29.94 -5.64
CA ALA A 283 2.70 -31.21 -5.56
C ALA A 283 1.19 -31.00 -5.24
N ARG A 284 0.73 -29.75 -5.14
CA ARG A 284 -0.64 -29.39 -4.74
C ARG A 284 -1.43 -28.68 -5.85
#